data_aa10e4a66c866e985184339884af9348
#
_entry.id   aa10e4a66c866e985184339884af9348
#
_cell.length_a   1.000
_cell.length_b   1.000
_cell.length_c   1.000
_cell.angle_alpha   90.00
_cell.angle_beta   90.00
_cell.angle_gamma   90.00
#
_symmetry.space_group_name_H-M   'P 1'
#
loop_
_entity.id
_entity.type
_entity.pdbx_description
1 polymer ?
#
loop_
_entity_poly.entity_id
_entity_poly.type
_entity_poly.pdbx_seq_one_letter_code
_entity_poly.pdbx_strand_id
1 'polypeptide(L)'
;LKIRASYGRMGDDGGASTYPQTAIAYQLDTDGKIGYIYNGTFITGVSATAIPNPNLTWYTSDTYNAGIDFDLWNGKLSGTLEVYKRKRKGLLATSSAVIPGTVGASLPQENLESDQTYGWEISLGHRNNIAGVSYWVNGQISATKNRWDYHLDGQAGNSMENWYRNDVSGRNKDIWFTYEEGGRFTNYDQIRYHNTTGANFGQSTLPGDYWYKDWNGDGVVNDNDRHPMATYNLPVFNYGITMGAEWKGIDLSMNWQGAAGVYNSYDEVFTEVGPFNGGAVLDIYTDRWHTVNATDDPWNPNTQWVSGLYPATGHSFSTGSTGIKNTSYIRLKTLELGYTLPKTWLVKAGIKNLRIYVNAYNLLTFTGLDNIDPERPGRQGLSLIHIS
;
A
#
# COMPACT_ATOMS: atom_id res chain seq x y z
N LEU A 1 -13.81 30.05 -20.25
CA LEU A 1 -14.37 29.28 -19.11
C LEU A 1 -15.38 28.27 -19.66
N LYS A 2 -15.25 27.02 -19.25
CA LYS A 2 -16.15 25.91 -19.59
C LYS A 2 -16.51 25.15 -18.33
N ILE A 3 -17.79 24.94 -18.11
CA ILE A 3 -18.31 24.10 -17.03
C ILE A 3 -18.77 22.79 -17.65
N ARG A 4 -18.47 21.67 -17.01
CA ARG A 4 -18.86 20.33 -17.46
C ARG A 4 -19.40 19.53 -16.28
N ALA A 5 -20.37 18.67 -16.56
CA ALA A 5 -20.90 17.71 -15.62
C ALA A 5 -21.26 16.44 -16.39
N SER A 6 -21.06 15.30 -15.77
CA SER A 6 -21.44 14.01 -16.34
C SER A 6 -21.95 13.07 -15.28
N TYR A 7 -22.86 12.18 -15.71
CA TYR A 7 -23.33 11.04 -14.95
C TYR A 7 -23.28 9.80 -15.84
N GLY A 8 -22.80 8.71 -15.30
CA GLY A 8 -22.77 7.43 -15.99
C GLY A 8 -23.11 6.29 -15.04
N ARG A 9 -23.89 5.33 -15.54
CA ARG A 9 -24.14 4.06 -14.86
C ARG A 9 -23.63 2.92 -15.70
N MET A 10 -22.86 2.02 -15.08
CA MET A 10 -22.32 0.82 -15.69
C MET A 10 -22.64 -0.39 -14.81
N GLY A 11 -22.77 -1.55 -15.44
CA GLY A 11 -22.77 -2.85 -14.78
C GLY A 11 -21.46 -3.57 -15.05
N ASP A 12 -21.01 -4.39 -14.09
CA ASP A 12 -19.81 -5.17 -14.20
C ASP A 12 -19.99 -6.46 -13.39
N ASP A 13 -19.44 -7.57 -13.84
CA ASP A 13 -19.54 -8.88 -13.18
C ASP A 13 -18.57 -9.03 -11.99
N GLY A 14 -17.71 -8.03 -11.77
CA GLY A 14 -16.75 -8.04 -10.66
C GLY A 14 -15.58 -9.00 -10.83
N GLY A 15 -15.37 -9.50 -12.06
CA GLY A 15 -14.41 -10.58 -12.30
C GLY A 15 -14.86 -11.88 -11.66
N ALA A 16 -16.19 -12.10 -11.57
CA ALA A 16 -16.75 -13.36 -11.08
C ALA A 16 -16.03 -14.51 -11.76
N SER A 17 -15.41 -15.34 -10.95
CA SER A 17 -14.58 -16.43 -11.43
C SER A 17 -15.38 -17.34 -12.38
N THR A 18 -14.70 -17.90 -13.30
CA THR A 18 -14.95 -18.63 -14.54
C THR A 18 -16.14 -19.60 -14.59
N TYR A 19 -16.90 -19.77 -13.53
CA TYR A 19 -18.07 -20.65 -13.52
C TYR A 19 -19.32 -19.90 -13.08
N PRO A 20 -20.45 -20.10 -13.76
CA PRO A 20 -21.68 -19.45 -13.32
C PRO A 20 -22.04 -20.00 -11.95
N GLN A 21 -21.78 -19.20 -10.91
CA GLN A 21 -22.20 -19.50 -9.53
C GLN A 21 -23.73 -19.62 -9.40
N THR A 22 -24.44 -19.42 -10.48
CA THR A 22 -25.88 -19.58 -10.63
C THR A 22 -26.30 -21.05 -10.83
N ALA A 23 -25.37 -21.95 -11.14
CA ALA A 23 -25.66 -23.38 -11.36
C ALA A 23 -24.82 -24.27 -10.43
N ILE A 24 -25.31 -25.48 -10.15
CA ILE A 24 -24.58 -26.49 -9.37
C ILE A 24 -23.35 -26.91 -10.18
N ALA A 25 -22.16 -26.72 -9.60
CA ALA A 25 -20.92 -27.27 -10.12
C ALA A 25 -20.56 -28.57 -9.37
N TYR A 26 -20.12 -29.57 -10.10
CA TYR A 26 -19.66 -30.85 -9.55
C TYR A 26 -18.19 -31.02 -9.81
N GLN A 27 -17.47 -31.54 -8.83
CA GLN A 27 -16.05 -31.83 -8.92
C GLN A 27 -15.80 -33.30 -8.54
N LEU A 28 -14.88 -33.95 -9.26
CA LEU A 28 -14.36 -35.26 -8.86
C LEU A 28 -13.58 -35.11 -7.56
N ASP A 29 -13.80 -36.00 -6.62
CA ASP A 29 -13.05 -36.02 -5.36
C ASP A 29 -11.65 -36.59 -5.59
N THR A 30 -10.69 -35.72 -5.85
CA THR A 30 -9.29 -36.10 -6.05
C THR A 30 -8.59 -36.54 -4.76
N ASP A 31 -9.15 -36.18 -3.60
CA ASP A 31 -8.56 -36.46 -2.28
C ASP A 31 -8.95 -37.85 -1.73
N GLY A 32 -9.80 -38.61 -2.46
CA GLY A 32 -10.20 -39.92 -2.06
C GLY A 32 -11.14 -40.00 -0.85
N LYS A 33 -11.82 -38.88 -0.51
CA LYS A 33 -12.74 -38.80 0.63
C LYS A 33 -14.16 -39.25 0.30
N ILE A 34 -14.55 -39.10 -0.96
CA ILE A 34 -15.89 -39.45 -1.45
C ILE A 34 -15.76 -40.48 -2.57
N GLY A 35 -16.38 -41.60 -2.39
CA GLY A 35 -16.36 -42.68 -3.35
C GLY A 35 -16.88 -43.98 -2.76
N TYR A 36 -16.76 -45.08 -3.50
CA TYR A 36 -17.15 -46.42 -3.06
C TYR A 36 -16.14 -47.46 -3.55
N ILE A 37 -16.09 -48.59 -2.88
CA ILE A 37 -15.25 -49.71 -3.29
C ILE A 37 -16.08 -50.64 -4.15
N TYR A 38 -15.62 -50.86 -5.37
CA TYR A 38 -16.22 -51.85 -6.29
C TYR A 38 -15.14 -52.83 -6.74
N ASN A 39 -15.42 -54.12 -6.55
CA ASN A 39 -14.49 -55.21 -6.87
C ASN A 39 -13.04 -54.97 -6.34
N GLY A 40 -12.92 -54.47 -5.10
CA GLY A 40 -11.64 -54.19 -4.46
C GLY A 40 -10.93 -52.90 -4.92
N THR A 41 -11.52 -52.14 -5.84
CA THR A 41 -10.98 -50.89 -6.34
C THR A 41 -11.82 -49.72 -5.84
N PHE A 42 -11.16 -48.66 -5.34
CA PHE A 42 -11.85 -47.43 -4.95
C PHE A 42 -12.26 -46.66 -6.21
N ILE A 43 -13.55 -46.37 -6.33
CA ILE A 43 -14.12 -45.56 -7.41
C ILE A 43 -14.38 -44.17 -6.85
N THR A 44 -13.71 -43.19 -7.40
CA THR A 44 -13.80 -41.77 -7.00
C THR A 44 -15.24 -41.26 -7.25
N GLY A 45 -15.80 -40.65 -6.23
CA GLY A 45 -17.11 -40.00 -6.30
C GLY A 45 -17.04 -38.55 -6.79
N VAL A 46 -18.21 -37.96 -6.87
CA VAL A 46 -18.41 -36.56 -7.28
C VAL A 46 -19.12 -35.80 -6.17
N SER A 47 -18.66 -34.61 -5.84
CA SER A 47 -19.30 -33.74 -4.87
C SER A 47 -19.72 -32.41 -5.49
N ALA A 48 -20.78 -31.82 -4.96
CA ALA A 48 -21.12 -30.44 -5.29
C ALA A 48 -20.09 -29.49 -4.61
N THR A 49 -19.57 -28.52 -5.35
CA THR A 49 -18.51 -27.61 -4.84
C THR A 49 -19.06 -26.45 -4.03
N ALA A 50 -20.27 -25.99 -4.34
CA ALA A 50 -20.91 -24.87 -3.66
C ALA A 50 -22.43 -24.91 -3.84
N ILE A 51 -23.14 -24.23 -2.97
CA ILE A 51 -24.57 -23.96 -3.13
C ILE A 51 -24.75 -22.91 -4.23
N PRO A 52 -25.57 -23.11 -5.26
CA PRO A 52 -25.76 -22.13 -6.32
C PRO A 52 -26.61 -20.97 -5.86
N ASN A 53 -26.31 -19.78 -6.38
CA ASN A 53 -27.14 -18.58 -6.20
C ASN A 53 -27.75 -18.13 -7.53
N PRO A 54 -29.00 -18.50 -7.83
CA PRO A 54 -29.65 -18.12 -9.09
C PRO A 54 -29.96 -16.61 -9.18
N ASN A 55 -29.88 -15.88 -8.06
CA ASN A 55 -30.17 -14.45 -7.99
C ASN A 55 -28.92 -13.56 -8.16
N LEU A 56 -27.78 -14.18 -8.46
CA LEU A 56 -26.53 -13.43 -8.66
C LEU A 56 -26.66 -12.50 -9.87
N THR A 57 -26.34 -11.24 -9.68
CA THR A 57 -26.40 -10.21 -10.71
C THR A 57 -25.09 -9.42 -10.79
N TRP A 58 -24.97 -8.61 -11.82
CA TRP A 58 -23.89 -7.64 -11.94
C TRP A 58 -24.02 -6.55 -10.89
N TYR A 59 -22.90 -6.12 -10.32
CA TYR A 59 -22.91 -4.91 -9.50
C TYR A 59 -23.09 -3.68 -10.39
N THR A 60 -23.65 -2.62 -9.84
CA THR A 60 -23.82 -1.34 -10.51
C THR A 60 -22.81 -0.31 -10.01
N SER A 61 -22.27 0.48 -10.95
CA SER A 61 -21.35 1.59 -10.67
C SER A 61 -21.95 2.88 -11.19
N ASP A 62 -22.34 3.77 -10.27
CA ASP A 62 -22.81 5.13 -10.56
C ASP A 62 -21.65 6.10 -10.41
N THR A 63 -21.29 6.79 -11.47
CA THR A 63 -20.21 7.79 -11.49
C THR A 63 -20.76 9.18 -11.76
N TYR A 64 -20.42 10.11 -10.90
CA TYR A 64 -20.72 11.54 -11.00
C TYR A 64 -19.42 12.30 -11.15
N ASN A 65 -19.37 13.23 -12.07
CA ASN A 65 -18.21 14.09 -12.32
C ASN A 65 -18.68 15.51 -12.59
N ALA A 66 -18.01 16.50 -12.01
CA ALA A 66 -18.21 17.91 -12.31
C ALA A 66 -16.87 18.62 -12.39
N GLY A 67 -16.70 19.52 -13.36
CA GLY A 67 -15.44 20.20 -13.58
C GLY A 67 -15.59 21.57 -14.18
N ILE A 68 -14.53 22.36 -14.02
CA ILE A 68 -14.38 23.69 -14.57
C ILE A 68 -13.04 23.76 -15.29
N ASP A 69 -13.09 24.11 -16.59
CA ASP A 69 -11.89 24.38 -17.37
C ASP A 69 -11.82 25.89 -17.63
N PHE A 70 -10.66 26.49 -17.46
CA PHE A 70 -10.46 27.91 -17.74
C PHE A 70 -9.14 28.18 -18.43
N ASP A 71 -9.16 29.20 -19.27
CA ASP A 71 -8.00 29.79 -19.89
C ASP A 71 -8.14 31.32 -19.81
N LEU A 72 -7.16 31.94 -19.15
CA LEU A 72 -7.16 33.35 -18.84
C LEU A 72 -5.93 34.03 -19.45
N TRP A 73 -6.08 35.32 -19.72
CA TRP A 73 -5.00 36.18 -20.20
C TRP A 73 -4.30 35.66 -21.47
N ASN A 74 -5.10 35.23 -22.46
CA ASN A 74 -4.62 34.69 -23.75
C ASN A 74 -3.71 33.45 -23.57
N GLY A 75 -4.09 32.54 -22.71
CA GLY A 75 -3.36 31.30 -22.48
C GLY A 75 -2.17 31.42 -21.53
N LYS A 76 -2.02 32.55 -20.82
CA LYS A 76 -0.97 32.69 -19.81
C LYS A 76 -1.27 31.88 -18.56
N LEU A 77 -2.53 31.75 -18.19
CA LEU A 77 -2.99 30.91 -17.08
C LEU A 77 -4.12 30.01 -17.55
N SER A 78 -3.90 28.72 -17.48
CA SER A 78 -4.92 27.70 -17.76
C SER A 78 -5.10 26.78 -16.57
N GLY A 79 -6.27 26.19 -16.43
CA GLY A 79 -6.48 25.24 -15.34
C GLY A 79 -7.75 24.43 -15.51
N THR A 80 -7.75 23.33 -14.80
CA THR A 80 -8.87 22.41 -14.66
C THR A 80 -9.07 22.10 -13.19
N LEU A 81 -10.31 22.23 -12.74
CA LEU A 81 -10.76 21.78 -11.40
C LEU A 81 -11.80 20.71 -11.63
N GLU A 82 -11.66 19.59 -10.99
CA GLU A 82 -12.58 18.47 -11.14
C GLU A 82 -12.88 17.84 -9.79
N VAL A 83 -14.14 17.46 -9.58
CA VAL A 83 -14.60 16.66 -8.45
C VAL A 83 -15.36 15.47 -8.97
N TYR A 84 -15.17 14.30 -8.36
CA TYR A 84 -15.84 13.10 -8.77
C TYR A 84 -16.26 12.24 -7.59
N LYS A 85 -17.29 11.44 -7.83
CA LYS A 85 -17.78 10.44 -6.90
C LYS A 85 -18.29 9.24 -7.68
N ARG A 86 -17.78 8.06 -7.35
CA ARG A 86 -18.26 6.77 -7.86
C ARG A 86 -18.84 5.98 -6.70
N LYS A 87 -20.04 5.44 -6.88
CA LYS A 87 -20.68 4.50 -5.96
C LYS A 87 -20.85 3.17 -6.63
N ARG A 88 -20.38 2.09 -6.01
CA ARG A 88 -20.66 0.74 -6.45
C ARG A 88 -21.61 0.06 -5.47
N LYS A 89 -22.60 -0.67 -5.99
CA LYS A 89 -23.61 -1.39 -5.21
C LYS A 89 -23.75 -2.81 -5.74
N GLY A 90 -23.97 -3.75 -4.83
CA GLY A 90 -24.10 -5.15 -5.17
C GLY A 90 -22.77 -5.83 -5.47
N LEU A 91 -21.69 -5.40 -4.85
CA LEU A 91 -20.41 -6.10 -4.90
C LEU A 91 -20.56 -7.48 -4.29
N LEU A 92 -19.86 -8.46 -4.87
CA LEU A 92 -19.93 -9.84 -4.47
C LEU A 92 -19.22 -10.08 -3.14
N ALA A 93 -19.91 -10.73 -2.23
CA ALA A 93 -19.36 -11.22 -0.97
C ALA A 93 -19.99 -12.56 -0.59
N THR A 94 -19.25 -13.37 0.16
CA THR A 94 -19.77 -14.59 0.76
C THR A 94 -20.25 -14.28 2.16
N SER A 95 -21.51 -14.64 2.47
CA SER A 95 -22.05 -14.43 3.81
C SER A 95 -21.16 -15.07 4.88
N SER A 96 -20.95 -14.37 5.98
CA SER A 96 -20.22 -14.87 7.16
C SER A 96 -21.09 -15.77 8.05
N ALA A 97 -22.32 -16.08 7.64
CA ALA A 97 -23.18 -16.96 8.38
C ALA A 97 -22.56 -18.35 8.55
N VAL A 98 -22.56 -18.84 9.77
CA VAL A 98 -22.05 -20.18 10.08
C VAL A 98 -23.13 -21.21 9.70
N ILE A 99 -22.80 -22.06 8.75
CA ILE A 99 -23.62 -23.22 8.41
C ILE A 99 -23.03 -24.48 9.04
N PRO A 100 -23.87 -25.41 9.52
CA PRO A 100 -23.36 -26.68 10.04
C PRO A 100 -22.52 -27.43 9.03
N GLY A 101 -21.39 -27.99 9.43
CA GLY A 101 -20.50 -28.77 8.55
C GLY A 101 -21.17 -29.96 7.88
N THR A 102 -22.31 -30.44 8.42
CA THR A 102 -23.15 -31.50 7.83
C THR A 102 -23.77 -31.11 6.50
N VAL A 103 -23.82 -29.83 6.15
CA VAL A 103 -24.28 -29.35 4.82
C VAL A 103 -23.31 -29.74 3.72
N GLY A 104 -22.00 -29.87 4.04
CA GLY A 104 -21.00 -30.38 3.10
C GLY A 104 -20.70 -29.44 1.92
N ALA A 105 -21.17 -28.18 1.95
CA ALA A 105 -20.94 -27.19 0.90
C ALA A 105 -20.76 -25.79 1.50
N SER A 106 -20.03 -24.93 0.78
CA SER A 106 -19.85 -23.52 1.16
C SER A 106 -21.04 -22.66 0.70
N LEU A 107 -21.25 -21.55 1.43
CA LEU A 107 -22.23 -20.55 1.03
C LEU A 107 -21.84 -19.89 -0.30
N PRO A 108 -22.81 -19.55 -1.14
CA PRO A 108 -22.57 -18.87 -2.38
C PRO A 108 -22.21 -17.41 -2.15
N GLN A 109 -21.64 -16.78 -3.18
CA GLN A 109 -21.53 -15.33 -3.22
C GLN A 109 -22.89 -14.69 -3.47
N GLU A 110 -23.09 -13.51 -2.90
CA GLU A 110 -24.28 -12.70 -3.03
C GLU A 110 -23.90 -11.24 -3.31
N ASN A 111 -24.81 -10.47 -3.88
CA ASN A 111 -24.61 -9.05 -4.17
C ASN A 111 -24.90 -8.20 -2.91
N LEU A 112 -24.01 -8.23 -1.92
CA LEU A 112 -24.26 -7.68 -0.58
C LEU A 112 -23.55 -6.35 -0.33
N GLU A 113 -22.33 -6.16 -0.83
CA GLU A 113 -21.47 -5.05 -0.42
C GLU A 113 -21.63 -3.81 -1.31
N SER A 114 -21.24 -2.67 -0.74
CA SER A 114 -21.19 -1.42 -1.47
C SER A 114 -20.02 -0.55 -1.01
N ASP A 115 -19.45 0.18 -1.96
CA ASP A 115 -18.37 1.12 -1.69
C ASP A 115 -18.51 2.43 -2.48
N GLN A 116 -17.71 3.40 -2.08
CA GLN A 116 -17.59 4.64 -2.79
C GLN A 116 -16.14 5.10 -2.91
N THR A 117 -15.84 5.67 -4.06
CA THR A 117 -14.59 6.39 -4.32
C THR A 117 -14.95 7.83 -4.63
N TYR A 118 -14.30 8.78 -3.97
CA TYR A 118 -14.50 10.19 -4.25
C TYR A 118 -13.19 10.96 -4.16
N GLY A 119 -13.12 12.05 -4.89
CA GLY A 119 -11.91 12.82 -4.94
C GLY A 119 -12.08 14.12 -5.70
N TRP A 120 -10.96 14.81 -5.82
CA TRP A 120 -10.84 16.02 -6.60
C TRP A 120 -9.48 16.05 -7.28
N GLU A 121 -9.41 16.76 -8.40
CA GLU A 121 -8.20 16.97 -9.19
C GLU A 121 -8.08 18.45 -9.57
N ILE A 122 -6.88 18.98 -9.45
CA ILE A 122 -6.55 20.35 -9.83
C ILE A 122 -5.33 20.28 -10.76
N SER A 123 -5.45 20.91 -11.92
CA SER A 123 -4.33 21.12 -12.83
C SER A 123 -4.24 22.63 -13.15
N LEU A 124 -3.06 23.21 -13.01
CA LEU A 124 -2.80 24.62 -13.29
C LEU A 124 -1.57 24.73 -14.18
N GLY A 125 -1.70 25.47 -15.26
CA GLY A 125 -0.61 25.80 -16.18
C GLY A 125 -0.40 27.31 -16.27
N HIS A 126 0.85 27.72 -16.15
CA HIS A 126 1.23 29.11 -16.39
C HIS A 126 2.38 29.19 -17.39
N ARG A 127 2.26 30.05 -18.38
CA ARG A 127 3.32 30.34 -19.35
C ARG A 127 3.40 31.83 -19.64
N ASN A 128 4.60 32.33 -19.76
CA ASN A 128 4.80 33.73 -20.10
C ASN A 128 6.19 33.95 -20.73
N ASN A 129 6.39 35.15 -21.31
CA ASN A 129 7.70 35.63 -21.75
C ASN A 129 7.96 36.96 -21.07
N ILE A 130 9.04 37.07 -20.32
CA ILE A 130 9.44 38.30 -19.62
C ILE A 130 10.90 38.57 -19.94
N ALA A 131 11.18 39.74 -20.49
CA ALA A 131 12.54 40.18 -20.81
C ALA A 131 13.34 39.19 -21.68
N GLY A 132 12.66 38.46 -22.58
CA GLY A 132 13.28 37.48 -23.46
C GLY A 132 13.50 36.09 -22.83
N VAL A 133 13.05 35.87 -21.59
CA VAL A 133 12.97 34.58 -20.96
C VAL A 133 11.55 34.01 -21.19
N SER A 134 11.44 32.94 -21.95
CA SER A 134 10.20 32.16 -22.06
C SER A 134 10.19 31.08 -21.00
N TYR A 135 9.14 31.01 -20.20
CA TYR A 135 9.02 29.98 -19.18
C TYR A 135 7.59 29.41 -19.09
N TRP A 136 7.49 28.22 -18.56
CA TRP A 136 6.24 27.55 -18.28
C TRP A 136 6.34 26.71 -17.00
N VAL A 137 5.21 26.63 -16.28
CA VAL A 137 5.05 25.78 -15.09
C VAL A 137 3.68 25.13 -15.17
N ASN A 138 3.62 23.82 -15.07
CA ASN A 138 2.37 23.08 -14.96
C ASN A 138 2.41 22.28 -13.66
N GLY A 139 1.42 22.49 -12.81
CA GLY A 139 1.24 21.76 -11.57
C GLY A 139 -0.04 20.96 -11.61
N GLN A 140 -0.01 19.77 -11.06
CA GLN A 140 -1.19 18.93 -10.85
C GLN A 140 -1.18 18.34 -9.47
N ILE A 141 -2.34 18.26 -8.85
CA ILE A 141 -2.56 17.59 -7.58
C ILE A 141 -3.93 16.93 -7.59
N SER A 142 -3.99 15.70 -7.11
CA SER A 142 -5.24 14.97 -6.91
C SER A 142 -5.31 14.38 -5.52
N ALA A 143 -6.52 14.26 -5.01
CA ALA A 143 -6.80 13.54 -3.77
C ALA A 143 -7.94 12.55 -4.00
N THR A 144 -7.71 11.31 -3.59
CA THR A 144 -8.68 10.21 -3.74
C THR A 144 -8.85 9.48 -2.43
N LYS A 145 -10.10 9.17 -2.08
CA LYS A 145 -10.42 8.30 -0.94
C LYS A 145 -11.38 7.20 -1.35
N ASN A 146 -11.09 5.98 -0.87
CA ASN A 146 -11.93 4.81 -1.02
C ASN A 146 -12.55 4.46 0.32
N ARG A 147 -13.86 4.23 0.36
CA ARG A 147 -14.60 3.96 1.58
C ARG A 147 -15.63 2.86 1.34
N TRP A 148 -15.80 1.97 2.30
CA TRP A 148 -16.95 1.10 2.36
C TRP A 148 -18.21 1.91 2.72
N ASP A 149 -19.29 1.75 1.96
CA ASP A 149 -20.62 2.18 2.40
C ASP A 149 -21.24 1.09 3.28
N TYR A 150 -21.11 -0.15 2.83
CA TYR A 150 -21.48 -1.36 3.57
C TYR A 150 -20.50 -2.49 3.21
N HIS A 151 -19.97 -3.14 4.22
CA HIS A 151 -19.11 -4.30 4.12
C HIS A 151 -19.65 -5.40 5.03
N LEU A 152 -19.59 -6.64 4.56
CA LEU A 152 -20.04 -7.79 5.32
C LEU A 152 -18.97 -8.17 6.34
N ASP A 153 -19.15 -7.70 7.55
CA ASP A 153 -18.19 -7.93 8.61
C ASP A 153 -18.36 -9.33 9.22
N GLY A 154 -17.24 -9.96 9.59
CA GLY A 154 -17.25 -11.17 10.39
C GLY A 154 -17.89 -10.91 11.77
N GLN A 155 -18.47 -11.95 12.36
CA GLN A 155 -18.98 -11.83 13.73
C GLN A 155 -17.81 -11.76 14.72
N ALA A 156 -17.75 -10.67 15.48
CA ALA A 156 -16.80 -10.53 16.58
C ALA A 156 -17.39 -11.05 17.89
N GLY A 157 -16.53 -11.48 18.80
CA GLY A 157 -16.90 -12.02 20.09
C GLY A 157 -17.56 -10.99 21.02
N ASN A 158 -17.27 -9.71 20.85
CA ASN A 158 -17.86 -8.61 21.62
C ASN A 158 -18.05 -7.34 20.77
N SER A 159 -18.84 -6.40 21.26
CA SER A 159 -19.17 -5.18 20.55
C SER A 159 -17.96 -4.27 20.27
N MET A 160 -16.96 -4.27 21.12
CA MET A 160 -15.74 -3.48 20.94
C MET A 160 -14.88 -4.04 19.82
N GLU A 161 -14.65 -5.35 19.80
CA GLU A 161 -13.95 -6.02 18.70
C GLU A 161 -14.66 -5.80 17.37
N ASN A 162 -16.00 -5.93 17.37
CA ASN A 162 -16.81 -5.69 16.19
C ASN A 162 -16.61 -4.27 15.67
N TRP A 163 -16.68 -3.28 16.55
CA TRP A 163 -16.50 -1.89 16.16
C TRP A 163 -15.08 -1.56 15.68
N TYR A 164 -14.05 -2.07 16.34
CA TYR A 164 -12.67 -1.73 16.01
C TYR A 164 -12.11 -2.47 14.80
N ARG A 165 -12.39 -3.73 14.67
CA ARG A 165 -11.73 -4.61 13.70
C ARG A 165 -12.64 -5.04 12.57
N ASN A 166 -13.84 -5.48 12.90
CA ASN A 166 -14.69 -6.14 11.93
C ASN A 166 -15.67 -5.17 11.27
N ASP A 167 -16.21 -4.19 11.99
CA ASP A 167 -17.09 -3.19 11.38
C ASP A 167 -16.26 -2.14 10.64
N VAL A 168 -15.99 -2.37 9.38
CA VAL A 168 -15.34 -1.41 8.48
C VAL A 168 -16.36 -0.63 7.65
N SER A 169 -17.64 -0.87 7.81
CA SER A 169 -18.70 -0.10 7.15
C SER A 169 -18.59 1.37 7.52
N GLY A 170 -18.65 2.22 6.51
CA GLY A 170 -18.45 3.65 6.68
C GLY A 170 -16.99 4.09 6.92
N ARG A 171 -16.00 3.20 6.82
CA ARG A 171 -14.57 3.50 6.97
C ARG A 171 -13.81 3.40 5.64
N ASN A 172 -12.57 3.87 5.64
CA ASN A 172 -11.66 3.66 4.51
C ASN A 172 -11.47 2.17 4.24
N LYS A 173 -11.31 1.80 2.97
CA LYS A 173 -11.16 0.38 2.59
C LYS A 173 -9.86 -0.22 3.07
N ASP A 174 -8.79 0.54 2.99
CA ASP A 174 -7.43 0.06 3.24
C ASP A 174 -6.96 0.53 4.61
N ILE A 175 -7.52 -0.07 5.67
CA ILE A 175 -7.11 0.22 7.04
C ILE A 175 -6.13 -0.85 7.51
N TRP A 176 -4.99 -0.41 8.02
CA TRP A 176 -4.01 -1.27 8.65
C TRP A 176 -4.33 -1.45 10.13
N PHE A 177 -4.68 -2.66 10.49
CA PHE A 177 -4.88 -3.07 11.88
C PHE A 177 -3.61 -3.75 12.38
N THR A 178 -2.99 -3.20 13.41
CA THR A 178 -1.79 -3.75 14.00
C THR A 178 -1.70 -3.45 15.50
N TYR A 179 -0.71 -4.01 16.16
CA TYR A 179 -0.42 -3.76 17.57
C TYR A 179 0.24 -2.40 17.77
N GLU A 180 -0.07 -1.73 18.86
CA GLU A 180 0.65 -0.55 19.32
C GLU A 180 1.76 -0.97 20.28
N GLU A 181 2.99 -0.57 19.99
CA GLU A 181 4.10 -0.83 20.89
C GLU A 181 3.99 0.03 22.16
N GLY A 182 4.25 -0.61 23.30
CA GLY A 182 4.40 0.09 24.59
C GLY A 182 5.85 0.39 24.94
N GLY A 183 6.78 -0.26 24.25
CA GLY A 183 8.22 -0.11 24.47
C GLY A 183 8.99 -1.38 24.06
N ARG A 184 10.21 -1.52 24.60
CA ARG A 184 11.08 -2.68 24.35
C ARG A 184 11.39 -3.41 25.64
N PHE A 185 11.54 -4.73 25.55
CA PHE A 185 12.09 -5.53 26.61
C PHE A 185 13.58 -5.20 26.79
N THR A 186 14.01 -4.91 27.99
CA THR A 186 15.42 -4.63 28.29
C THR A 186 16.15 -5.82 28.91
N ASN A 187 15.42 -6.78 29.44
CA ASN A 187 15.97 -7.99 30.10
C ASN A 187 14.91 -9.10 30.14
N TYR A 188 15.36 -10.31 30.53
CA TYR A 188 14.51 -11.49 30.62
C TYR A 188 13.46 -11.42 31.71
N ASP A 189 13.70 -10.68 32.81
CA ASP A 189 12.71 -10.53 33.86
C ASP A 189 11.48 -9.77 33.34
N GLN A 190 11.68 -8.73 32.55
CA GLN A 190 10.56 -8.04 31.89
C GLN A 190 9.78 -8.98 30.97
N ILE A 191 10.46 -9.80 30.16
CA ILE A 191 9.82 -10.77 29.27
C ILE A 191 9.00 -11.79 30.10
N ARG A 192 9.55 -12.28 31.20
CA ARG A 192 8.92 -13.29 32.06
C ARG A 192 7.64 -12.77 32.74
N TYR A 193 7.66 -11.52 33.18
CA TYR A 193 6.56 -10.91 33.93
C TYR A 193 5.58 -10.12 33.07
N HIS A 194 5.88 -9.93 31.83
CA HIS A 194 4.94 -9.29 30.90
C HIS A 194 3.91 -10.30 30.41
N ASN A 195 2.66 -9.87 30.38
CA ASN A 195 1.54 -10.73 29.96
C ASN A 195 1.54 -10.88 28.43
N THR A 196 2.31 -11.86 27.93
CA THR A 196 2.53 -12.10 26.50
C THR A 196 1.97 -13.46 26.10
N THR A 197 0.66 -13.64 26.15
CA THR A 197 0.03 -14.93 25.85
C THR A 197 -0.50 -15.07 24.43
N GLY A 198 -0.02 -14.28 23.48
CA GLY A 198 -0.33 -14.43 22.07
C GLY A 198 0.55 -15.46 21.37
N ALA A 199 0.05 -16.10 20.35
CA ALA A 199 0.68 -17.22 19.63
C ALA A 199 2.10 -16.95 19.07
N ASN A 200 2.55 -15.71 19.04
CA ASN A 200 3.86 -15.33 18.51
C ASN A 200 4.81 -14.69 19.53
N PHE A 201 4.40 -14.53 20.79
CA PHE A 201 5.13 -13.70 21.75
C PHE A 201 5.90 -14.46 22.83
N GLY A 202 5.74 -15.75 22.99
CA GLY A 202 6.19 -16.41 24.21
C GLY A 202 7.51 -17.15 24.16
N GLN A 203 7.88 -17.76 23.04
CA GLN A 203 9.01 -18.70 23.00
C GLN A 203 10.24 -18.19 22.23
N SER A 204 10.10 -17.08 21.52
CA SER A 204 11.17 -16.52 20.70
C SER A 204 11.47 -15.05 20.99
N THR A 205 10.96 -14.51 22.10
CA THR A 205 11.17 -13.11 22.47
C THR A 205 12.53 -12.91 23.16
N LEU A 206 13.28 -11.95 22.67
CA LEU A 206 14.60 -11.57 23.18
C LEU A 206 14.59 -10.14 23.75
N PRO A 207 15.54 -9.79 24.63
CA PRO A 207 15.79 -8.38 24.95
C PRO A 207 16.03 -7.56 23.67
N GLY A 208 15.37 -6.40 23.58
CA GLY A 208 15.34 -5.58 22.38
C GLY A 208 14.08 -5.72 21.54
N ASP A 209 13.29 -6.76 21.74
CA ASP A 209 12.00 -6.92 21.07
C ASP A 209 10.96 -5.98 21.66
N TYR A 210 9.92 -5.72 20.86
CA TYR A 210 8.82 -4.87 21.30
C TYR A 210 7.86 -5.64 22.20
N TRP A 211 7.32 -4.95 23.22
CA TRP A 211 6.12 -5.37 23.90
C TRP A 211 4.95 -4.50 23.45
N TYR A 212 3.75 -5.08 23.47
CA TYR A 212 2.55 -4.46 22.93
C TYR A 212 1.58 -4.14 24.05
N LYS A 213 0.78 -3.09 23.82
CA LYS A 213 -0.26 -2.68 24.73
C LYS A 213 -1.42 -3.67 24.67
N ASP A 214 -1.94 -4.03 25.84
CA ASP A 214 -3.25 -4.63 26.00
C ASP A 214 -4.30 -3.52 25.75
N TRP A 215 -4.78 -3.47 24.51
CA TRP A 215 -5.57 -2.34 24.06
C TRP A 215 -7.04 -2.46 24.45
N ASN A 216 -7.57 -3.69 24.56
CA ASN A 216 -8.93 -3.97 24.98
C ASN A 216 -9.06 -4.08 26.50
N GLY A 217 -7.93 -4.20 27.25
CA GLY A 217 -7.88 -4.25 28.71
C GLY A 217 -8.31 -5.59 29.31
N ASP A 218 -8.23 -6.68 28.53
CA ASP A 218 -8.63 -8.03 29.01
C ASP A 218 -7.51 -8.76 29.75
N GLY A 219 -6.32 -8.18 29.83
CA GLY A 219 -5.15 -8.73 30.50
C GLY A 219 -4.32 -9.67 29.63
N VAL A 220 -4.65 -9.85 28.35
CA VAL A 220 -3.97 -10.74 27.40
C VAL A 220 -3.71 -10.05 26.09
N VAL A 221 -2.45 -9.91 25.70
CA VAL A 221 -2.11 -9.36 24.38
C VAL A 221 -2.31 -10.43 23.30
N ASN A 222 -3.27 -10.21 22.41
CA ASN A 222 -3.62 -11.12 21.31
C ASN A 222 -4.17 -10.33 20.11
N ASP A 223 -4.73 -11.04 19.12
CA ASP A 223 -5.28 -10.38 17.92
C ASP A 223 -6.39 -9.37 18.21
N ASN A 224 -7.02 -9.41 19.38
CA ASN A 224 -8.06 -8.44 19.76
C ASN A 224 -7.49 -7.06 20.15
N ASP A 225 -6.17 -6.97 20.38
CA ASP A 225 -5.47 -5.71 20.66
C ASP A 225 -5.02 -4.97 19.42
N ARG A 226 -5.22 -5.57 18.26
CA ARG A 226 -4.99 -4.85 17.01
C ARG A 226 -6.07 -3.79 16.81
N HIS A 227 -5.65 -2.58 16.48
CA HIS A 227 -6.54 -1.47 16.22
C HIS A 227 -6.12 -0.69 14.95
N PRO A 228 -6.96 0.19 14.40
CA PRO A 228 -6.65 0.90 13.16
C PRO A 228 -5.55 1.94 13.39
N MET A 229 -4.42 1.80 12.72
CA MET A 229 -3.26 2.68 12.85
C MET A 229 -3.06 3.60 11.65
N ALA A 230 -3.29 3.10 10.45
CA ALA A 230 -3.04 3.83 9.21
C ALA A 230 -3.90 3.31 8.07
N THR A 231 -3.95 4.07 6.98
CA THR A 231 -4.42 3.59 5.67
C THR A 231 -3.21 3.27 4.81
N TYR A 232 -3.26 2.22 4.01
CA TYR A 232 -2.12 1.76 3.23
C TYR A 232 -2.44 1.52 1.76
N ASN A 233 -1.41 1.19 0.98
CA ASN A 233 -1.40 0.76 -0.42
C ASN A 233 -1.66 1.85 -1.46
N LEU A 234 -2.52 2.82 -1.19
CA LEU A 234 -2.84 3.84 -2.18
C LEU A 234 -2.59 5.22 -1.58
N PRO A 235 -1.81 6.07 -2.24
CA PRO A 235 -1.62 7.43 -1.78
C PRO A 235 -2.94 8.20 -1.84
N VAL A 236 -3.23 8.94 -0.78
CA VAL A 236 -4.38 9.86 -0.76
C VAL A 236 -4.14 11.02 -1.71
N PHE A 237 -2.90 11.52 -1.75
CA PHE A 237 -2.50 12.63 -2.61
C PHE A 237 -1.46 12.17 -3.63
N ASN A 238 -1.69 12.52 -4.89
CA ASN A 238 -0.69 12.44 -5.95
C ASN A 238 -0.48 13.85 -6.50
N TYR A 239 0.78 14.23 -6.69
CA TYR A 239 1.10 15.55 -7.22
C TYR A 239 2.31 15.50 -8.16
N GLY A 240 2.33 16.44 -9.09
CA GLY A 240 3.43 16.62 -10.03
C GLY A 240 3.56 18.06 -10.46
N ILE A 241 4.79 18.49 -10.72
CA ILE A 241 5.10 19.81 -11.23
C ILE A 241 6.10 19.64 -12.38
N THR A 242 5.72 20.10 -13.56
CA THR A 242 6.65 20.21 -14.67
C THR A 242 6.91 21.67 -14.96
N MET A 243 8.17 22.06 -15.13
CA MET A 243 8.55 23.41 -15.39
C MET A 243 9.72 23.50 -16.36
N GLY A 244 9.79 24.58 -17.09
CA GLY A 244 10.90 24.83 -17.99
C GLY A 244 11.06 26.32 -18.30
N ALA A 245 12.25 26.66 -18.76
CA ALA A 245 12.60 28.00 -19.17
C ALA A 245 13.60 27.99 -20.33
N GLU A 246 13.47 28.95 -21.23
CA GLU A 246 14.37 29.14 -22.37
C GLU A 246 14.86 30.59 -22.39
N TRP A 247 16.18 30.77 -22.55
CA TRP A 247 16.81 32.07 -22.66
C TRP A 247 18.09 32.01 -23.49
N LYS A 248 18.14 32.76 -24.56
CA LYS A 248 19.33 32.90 -25.44
C LYS A 248 19.99 31.57 -25.82
N GLY A 249 19.19 30.56 -26.13
CA GLY A 249 19.67 29.24 -26.50
C GLY A 249 19.92 28.29 -25.34
N ILE A 250 19.89 28.75 -24.10
CA ILE A 250 19.87 27.90 -22.91
C ILE A 250 18.43 27.47 -22.66
N ASP A 251 18.21 26.19 -22.44
CA ASP A 251 16.93 25.62 -22.04
C ASP A 251 17.09 24.73 -20.82
N LEU A 252 16.15 24.85 -19.90
CA LEU A 252 16.05 24.06 -18.68
C LEU A 252 14.66 23.43 -18.60
N SER A 253 14.59 22.15 -18.31
CA SER A 253 13.31 21.49 -17.97
C SER A 253 13.46 20.60 -16.75
N MET A 254 12.42 20.59 -15.92
CA MET A 254 12.35 19.79 -14.69
C MET A 254 10.98 19.15 -14.58
N ASN A 255 10.99 17.91 -14.08
CA ASN A 255 9.76 17.19 -13.72
C ASN A 255 9.89 16.68 -12.27
N TRP A 256 8.99 17.15 -11.43
CA TRP A 256 8.84 16.74 -10.05
C TRP A 256 7.59 15.88 -9.90
N GLN A 257 7.69 14.80 -9.17
CA GLN A 257 6.58 13.91 -8.86
C GLN A 257 6.61 13.53 -7.38
N GLY A 258 5.43 13.38 -6.80
CA GLY A 258 5.32 12.95 -5.42
C GLY A 258 3.98 12.34 -5.10
N ALA A 259 3.94 11.67 -3.95
CA ALA A 259 2.76 11.06 -3.36
C ALA A 259 2.77 11.30 -1.86
N ALA A 260 1.60 11.44 -1.25
CA ALA A 260 1.48 11.61 0.18
C ALA A 260 0.23 10.94 0.75
N GLY A 261 0.22 10.72 2.07
CA GLY A 261 -0.85 10.00 2.75
C GLY A 261 -0.85 8.51 2.39
N VAL A 262 0.31 7.92 2.23
CA VAL A 262 0.51 6.50 1.95
C VAL A 262 1.43 5.90 3.00
N TYR A 263 1.05 4.71 3.49
CA TYR A 263 1.81 3.96 4.48
C TYR A 263 2.06 2.56 3.96
N ASN A 264 3.22 2.02 4.26
CA ASN A 264 3.60 0.67 3.86
C ASN A 264 4.28 -0.07 5.02
N SER A 265 4.20 -1.40 5.00
CA SER A 265 4.93 -2.24 5.94
C SER A 265 6.39 -2.34 5.54
N TYR A 266 7.23 -2.23 6.56
CA TYR A 266 8.66 -2.46 6.50
C TYR A 266 9.07 -3.70 7.29
N ASP A 267 8.12 -4.54 7.66
CA ASP A 267 8.37 -5.76 8.44
C ASP A 267 9.44 -6.62 7.81
N GLU A 268 9.36 -6.82 6.49
CA GLU A 268 10.35 -7.60 5.74
C GLU A 268 11.77 -7.02 5.85
N VAL A 269 11.91 -5.70 5.90
CA VAL A 269 13.21 -5.04 6.06
C VAL A 269 13.81 -5.33 7.43
N PHE A 270 12.97 -5.42 8.46
CA PHE A 270 13.42 -5.68 9.83
C PHE A 270 13.58 -7.17 10.13
N THR A 271 12.78 -8.04 9.52
CA THR A 271 12.73 -9.47 9.86
C THR A 271 13.52 -10.35 8.90
N GLU A 272 13.61 -9.98 7.63
CA GLU A 272 14.25 -10.82 6.59
C GLU A 272 15.73 -10.51 6.36
N VAL A 273 16.23 -9.45 6.98
CA VAL A 273 17.63 -9.07 6.84
C VAL A 273 18.46 -9.86 7.83
N GLY A 274 18.98 -10.91 7.37
CA GLY A 274 19.94 -11.69 8.12
C GLY A 274 20.79 -12.54 7.19
N PRO A 275 21.92 -13.01 7.67
CA PRO A 275 22.79 -13.91 6.92
C PRO A 275 22.09 -15.22 6.54
N PHE A 276 20.90 -15.47 7.06
CA PHE A 276 20.12 -16.68 6.80
C PHE A 276 19.55 -16.78 5.39
N ASN A 277 19.32 -15.65 4.71
CA ASN A 277 18.78 -15.64 3.34
C ASN A 277 19.81 -15.22 2.28
N GLY A 278 21.09 -15.10 2.65
CA GLY A 278 22.16 -14.77 1.71
C GLY A 278 22.07 -13.37 1.10
N GLY A 279 21.25 -12.48 1.68
CA GLY A 279 21.06 -11.11 1.23
C GLY A 279 22.09 -10.13 1.81
N ALA A 280 22.22 -8.97 1.18
CA ALA A 280 23.01 -7.86 1.72
C ALA A 280 22.35 -7.32 2.99
N VAL A 281 23.14 -7.02 4.00
CA VAL A 281 22.70 -6.40 5.26
C VAL A 281 22.76 -4.89 5.11
N LEU A 282 21.67 -4.20 5.49
CA LEU A 282 21.64 -2.74 5.52
C LEU A 282 22.52 -2.22 6.68
N ASP A 283 23.10 -1.05 6.51
CA ASP A 283 23.94 -0.39 7.52
C ASP A 283 23.20 -0.11 8.84
N ILE A 284 21.88 0.07 8.76
CA ILE A 284 21.00 0.24 9.93
C ILE A 284 21.13 -0.90 10.97
N TYR A 285 21.57 -2.08 10.55
CA TYR A 285 21.76 -3.22 11.45
C TYR A 285 23.01 -3.13 12.33
N THR A 286 23.88 -2.17 12.08
CA THR A 286 24.99 -1.87 12.99
C THR A 286 24.49 -1.36 14.34
N ASP A 287 23.32 -0.73 14.38
CA ASP A 287 22.66 -0.23 15.58
C ASP A 287 21.50 -1.14 16.03
N ARG A 288 21.79 -2.42 16.27
CA ARG A 288 20.83 -3.40 16.75
C ARG A 288 21.15 -3.87 18.17
N TRP A 289 20.15 -4.41 18.83
CA TRP A 289 20.36 -5.17 20.06
C TRP A 289 21.20 -6.41 19.76
N HIS A 290 22.23 -6.65 20.57
CA HIS A 290 23.10 -7.81 20.44
C HIS A 290 23.70 -8.20 21.79
N THR A 291 24.16 -9.42 21.91
CA THR A 291 24.90 -9.89 23.10
C THR A 291 26.25 -9.18 23.20
N VAL A 292 26.75 -8.95 24.43
CA VAL A 292 28.06 -8.32 24.64
C VAL A 292 29.17 -9.11 23.93
N ASN A 293 29.16 -10.44 24.04
CA ASN A 293 30.04 -11.28 23.28
C ASN A 293 29.26 -12.04 22.20
N ALA A 294 29.76 -12.08 21.00
CA ALA A 294 29.09 -12.74 19.86
C ALA A 294 28.88 -14.26 20.05
N THR A 295 29.62 -14.88 20.98
CA THR A 295 29.53 -16.31 21.32
C THR A 295 28.57 -16.62 22.45
N ASP A 296 28.01 -15.60 23.12
CA ASP A 296 27.07 -15.79 24.19
C ASP A 296 25.74 -16.38 23.66
N ASP A 297 25.17 -17.29 24.39
CA ASP A 297 23.83 -17.82 24.10
C ASP A 297 22.78 -16.71 24.31
N PRO A 298 22.10 -16.24 23.28
CA PRO A 298 21.10 -15.18 23.41
C PRO A 298 19.90 -15.61 24.27
N TRP A 299 19.65 -16.89 24.42
CA TRP A 299 18.52 -17.44 25.20
C TRP A 299 18.82 -17.66 26.67
N ASN A 300 20.06 -17.48 27.11
CA ASN A 300 20.42 -17.58 28.49
C ASN A 300 19.99 -16.32 29.27
N PRO A 301 19.16 -16.44 30.32
CA PRO A 301 18.68 -15.27 31.08
C PRO A 301 19.78 -14.39 31.71
N ASN A 302 21.00 -14.92 31.86
CA ASN A 302 22.13 -14.19 32.42
C ASN A 302 22.99 -13.49 31.37
N THR A 303 22.68 -13.68 30.09
CA THR A 303 23.41 -13.02 29.00
C THR A 303 23.21 -11.49 29.06
N GLN A 304 24.34 -10.79 28.96
CA GLN A 304 24.34 -9.33 28.94
C GLN A 304 24.12 -8.83 27.51
N TRP A 305 23.33 -7.78 27.41
CA TRP A 305 22.91 -7.18 26.13
C TRP A 305 23.43 -5.77 25.97
N VAL A 306 23.78 -5.43 24.74
CA VAL A 306 24.03 -4.06 24.27
C VAL A 306 22.76 -3.57 23.57
N SER A 307 22.24 -2.44 24.02
CA SER A 307 21.04 -1.83 23.42
C SER A 307 21.34 -1.19 22.08
N GLY A 308 20.37 -1.23 21.17
CA GLY A 308 20.39 -0.57 19.87
C GLY A 308 19.01 -0.08 19.47
N LEU A 309 18.92 0.57 18.32
CA LEU A 309 17.65 1.04 17.78
C LEU A 309 16.79 -0.09 17.20
N TYR A 310 17.42 -1.16 16.71
CA TYR A 310 16.75 -2.29 16.07
C TYR A 310 16.78 -3.55 16.95
N PRO A 311 15.80 -4.47 16.81
CA PRO A 311 15.82 -5.75 17.50
C PRO A 311 17.04 -6.61 17.11
N ALA A 312 17.33 -7.63 17.92
CA ALA A 312 18.33 -8.62 17.59
C ALA A 312 17.96 -9.42 16.34
N THR A 313 18.96 -9.96 15.64
CA THR A 313 18.76 -10.85 14.49
C THR A 313 18.73 -12.31 14.91
N GLY A 314 18.22 -13.18 14.05
CA GLY A 314 18.27 -14.63 14.25
C GLY A 314 17.05 -15.25 14.94
N HIS A 315 15.98 -14.50 15.13
CA HIS A 315 14.71 -14.98 15.62
C HIS A 315 13.54 -14.25 14.93
N SER A 316 12.33 -14.77 15.10
CA SER A 316 11.12 -14.13 14.57
C SER A 316 10.55 -13.17 15.62
N PHE A 317 10.26 -11.95 15.21
CA PHE A 317 9.59 -10.93 16.01
C PHE A 317 8.55 -10.18 15.18
N SER A 318 7.61 -9.53 15.83
CA SER A 318 6.67 -8.62 15.17
C SER A 318 7.14 -7.18 15.37
N THR A 319 6.89 -6.33 14.39
CA THR A 319 7.26 -4.91 14.47
C THR A 319 6.08 -4.01 14.83
N GLY A 320 4.85 -4.53 14.85
CA GLY A 320 3.67 -3.74 15.22
C GLY A 320 3.53 -2.46 14.41
N SER A 321 3.22 -1.35 15.08
CA SER A 321 3.10 -0.02 14.46
C SER A 321 4.44 0.55 14.01
N THR A 322 5.56 0.16 14.62
CA THR A 322 6.91 0.57 14.21
C THR A 322 7.25 0.09 12.80
N GLY A 323 6.73 -1.06 12.40
CA GLY A 323 6.87 -1.59 11.05
C GLY A 323 6.06 -0.85 9.99
N ILE A 324 5.15 0.05 10.37
CA ILE A 324 4.37 0.85 9.43
C ILE A 324 5.02 2.21 9.26
N LYS A 325 5.48 2.51 8.05
CA LYS A 325 6.15 3.78 7.73
C LYS A 325 5.34 4.61 6.75
N ASN A 326 5.38 5.92 6.96
CA ASN A 326 4.86 6.88 6.00
C ASN A 326 5.83 6.98 4.82
N THR A 327 5.38 6.56 3.63
CA THR A 327 6.17 6.55 2.40
C THR A 327 5.91 7.75 1.50
N SER A 328 5.46 8.86 2.07
CA SER A 328 5.29 10.13 1.34
C SER A 328 6.63 10.66 0.84
N TYR A 329 6.64 11.18 -0.38
CA TYR A 329 7.86 11.69 -1.00
C TYR A 329 7.56 12.76 -2.05
N ILE A 330 8.59 13.56 -2.37
CA ILE A 330 8.69 14.34 -3.61
C ILE A 330 10.05 14.10 -4.25
N ARG A 331 10.08 13.86 -5.57
CA ARG A 331 11.28 13.51 -6.32
C ARG A 331 11.44 14.32 -7.58
N LEU A 332 12.65 14.81 -7.82
CA LEU A 332 13.04 15.35 -9.12
C LEU A 332 13.30 14.18 -10.07
N LYS A 333 12.26 13.82 -10.84
CA LYS A 333 12.28 12.67 -11.76
C LYS A 333 13.21 12.88 -12.94
N THR A 334 13.13 14.06 -13.51
CA THR A 334 13.99 14.43 -14.66
C THR A 334 14.45 15.86 -14.50
N LEU A 335 15.70 16.09 -14.81
CA LEU A 335 16.33 17.39 -15.01
C LEU A 335 17.04 17.35 -16.35
N GLU A 336 16.77 18.30 -17.22
CA GLU A 336 17.50 18.47 -18.47
C GLU A 336 17.95 19.93 -18.59
N LEU A 337 19.22 20.15 -18.87
CA LEU A 337 19.81 21.43 -19.19
C LEU A 337 20.45 21.34 -20.57
N GLY A 338 19.98 22.15 -21.48
CA GLY A 338 20.44 22.20 -22.87
C GLY A 338 21.00 23.56 -23.26
N TYR A 339 21.83 23.54 -24.28
CA TYR A 339 22.29 24.73 -24.96
C TYR A 339 22.30 24.55 -26.47
N THR A 340 21.52 25.36 -27.16
CA THR A 340 21.48 25.44 -28.63
C THR A 340 22.47 26.48 -29.11
N LEU A 341 23.47 26.06 -29.85
CA LEU A 341 24.51 26.95 -30.35
C LEU A 341 23.98 27.95 -31.38
N PRO A 342 24.46 29.19 -31.35
CA PRO A 342 24.08 30.20 -32.34
C PRO A 342 24.41 29.75 -33.77
N LYS A 343 23.48 29.95 -34.71
CA LYS A 343 23.66 29.57 -36.10
C LYS A 343 24.91 30.21 -36.74
N THR A 344 25.30 31.38 -36.29
CA THR A 344 26.49 32.11 -36.76
C THR A 344 27.78 31.33 -36.56
N TRP A 345 27.87 30.50 -35.51
CA TRP A 345 29.01 29.66 -35.22
C TRP A 345 29.04 28.41 -36.07
N LEU A 346 27.88 27.92 -36.47
CA LEU A 346 27.67 26.63 -37.14
C LEU A 346 27.77 26.70 -38.66
N VAL A 347 27.49 27.87 -39.26
CA VAL A 347 27.47 28.09 -40.70
C VAL A 347 28.79 27.67 -41.36
N LYS A 348 29.92 28.01 -40.75
CA LYS A 348 31.26 27.66 -41.28
C LYS A 348 31.51 26.14 -41.31
N ALA A 349 30.83 25.40 -40.45
CA ALA A 349 30.94 23.93 -40.36
C ALA A 349 29.87 23.20 -41.19
N GLY A 350 28.97 23.92 -41.90
CA GLY A 350 27.86 23.34 -42.64
C GLY A 350 26.76 22.70 -41.79
N ILE A 351 26.76 22.98 -40.46
CA ILE A 351 25.80 22.43 -39.51
C ILE A 351 24.59 23.36 -39.40
N LYS A 352 23.38 22.87 -39.60
CA LYS A 352 22.15 23.65 -39.52
C LYS A 352 21.71 23.97 -38.10
N ASN A 353 21.86 23.03 -37.20
CA ASN A 353 21.51 23.16 -35.76
C ASN A 353 22.34 22.18 -34.93
N LEU A 354 22.78 22.63 -33.76
CA LEU A 354 23.49 21.80 -32.79
C LEU A 354 23.02 22.19 -31.38
N ARG A 355 22.43 21.24 -30.69
CA ARG A 355 22.07 21.37 -29.26
C ARG A 355 22.88 20.34 -28.48
N ILE A 356 23.52 20.80 -27.41
CA ILE A 356 24.22 19.97 -26.46
C ILE A 356 23.38 19.99 -25.18
N TYR A 357 23.16 18.85 -24.55
CA TYR A 357 22.39 18.78 -23.33
C TYR A 357 22.95 17.74 -22.36
N VAL A 358 22.62 17.94 -21.09
CA VAL A 358 22.84 16.98 -20.00
C VAL A 358 21.51 16.70 -19.37
N ASN A 359 21.22 15.43 -19.10
CA ASN A 359 20.03 15.00 -18.38
C ASN A 359 20.40 14.17 -17.15
N ALA A 360 19.57 14.27 -16.13
CA ALA A 360 19.67 13.48 -14.92
C ALA A 360 18.29 12.94 -14.54
N TYR A 361 18.28 11.75 -13.97
CA TYR A 361 17.06 11.07 -13.53
C TYR A 361 17.13 10.78 -12.03
N ASN A 362 16.00 10.99 -11.34
CA ASN A 362 15.87 10.74 -9.89
C ASN A 362 16.97 11.43 -9.05
N LEU A 363 17.38 12.63 -9.46
CA LEU A 363 18.54 13.32 -8.90
C LEU A 363 18.35 13.70 -7.43
N LEU A 364 17.14 14.09 -7.04
CA LEU A 364 16.81 14.52 -5.68
C LEU A 364 15.53 13.83 -5.23
N THR A 365 15.54 13.30 -4.01
CA THR A 365 14.36 12.71 -3.36
C THR A 365 14.26 13.27 -1.95
N PHE A 366 13.09 13.81 -1.61
CA PHE A 366 12.77 14.25 -0.26
C PHE A 366 11.71 13.29 0.29
N THR A 367 12.04 12.60 1.35
CA THR A 367 11.18 11.63 2.03
C THR A 367 11.58 11.55 3.50
N GLY A 368 10.69 11.07 4.35
CA GLY A 368 11.01 10.75 5.74
C GLY A 368 11.58 9.33 5.93
N LEU A 369 11.90 8.64 4.84
CA LEU A 369 12.44 7.28 4.89
C LEU A 369 13.96 7.29 4.75
N ASP A 370 14.60 6.49 5.57
CA ASP A 370 16.02 6.21 5.46
C ASP A 370 16.24 4.88 4.74
N ASN A 371 17.21 4.84 3.83
CA ASN A 371 17.73 3.63 3.18
C ASN A 371 16.77 2.85 2.25
N ILE A 372 15.56 3.35 1.99
CA ILE A 372 14.57 2.66 1.16
C ILE A 372 13.95 3.62 0.16
N ASP A 373 13.69 3.13 -1.05
CA ASP A 373 13.01 3.91 -2.08
C ASP A 373 11.51 4.06 -1.76
N PRO A 374 10.99 5.29 -1.54
CA PRO A 374 9.60 5.52 -1.22
C PRO A 374 8.62 5.11 -2.33
N GLU A 375 9.07 4.98 -3.58
CA GLU A 375 8.22 4.55 -4.70
C GLU A 375 8.08 3.03 -4.79
N ARG A 376 8.98 2.29 -4.16
CA ARG A 376 8.97 0.83 -4.13
C ARG A 376 9.17 0.33 -2.71
N PRO A 377 8.23 0.59 -1.82
CA PRO A 377 8.32 0.08 -0.46
C PRO A 377 8.24 -1.46 -0.48
N GLY A 378 8.96 -2.09 0.43
CA GLY A 378 9.09 -3.54 0.53
C GLY A 378 10.39 -4.08 -0.05
N ARG A 379 10.53 -5.41 -0.06
CA ARG A 379 11.77 -6.14 -0.44
C ARG A 379 12.33 -5.80 -1.81
N GLN A 380 11.46 -5.49 -2.76
CA GLN A 380 11.85 -5.08 -4.11
C GLN A 380 12.29 -3.60 -4.20
N GLY A 381 12.08 -2.85 -3.15
CA GLY A 381 12.38 -1.42 -3.08
C GLY A 381 13.76 -1.11 -2.51
N LEU A 382 14.56 -2.11 -2.16
CA LEU A 382 15.95 -1.91 -1.79
C LEU A 382 16.68 -1.33 -3.00
N SER A 383 16.81 -0.02 -3.01
CA SER A 383 17.61 0.67 -4.02
C SER A 383 19.07 0.32 -3.77
N LEU A 384 19.66 -0.42 -4.71
CA LEU A 384 21.09 -0.69 -4.72
C LEU A 384 21.93 0.56 -5.06
N ILE A 385 21.28 1.72 -5.22
CA ILE A 385 21.94 2.96 -5.65
C ILE A 385 21.52 4.09 -4.70
N HIS A 386 22.13 4.14 -3.54
CA HIS A 386 22.42 5.40 -2.89
C HIS A 386 23.85 5.79 -3.24
N ILE A 387 24.00 6.50 -4.33
CA ILE A 387 25.22 7.28 -4.59
C ILE A 387 24.97 8.62 -3.89
N SER A 388 25.53 8.76 -2.72
CA SER A 388 25.68 10.03 -2.01
C SER A 388 26.63 10.95 -2.76
#